data_ff2975acac324329141d8aa879af4ba8
#
_entry.id   ff2975acac324329141d8aa879af4ba8
#
_cell.length_a   1.000
_cell.length_b   1.000
_cell.length_c   1.000
_cell.angle_alpha   90.00
_cell.angle_beta   90.00
_cell.angle_gamma   90.00
#
_symmetry.space_group_name_H-M   'P 1'
#
loop_
_entity.id
_entity.type
_entity.pdbx_description
1 polymer ?
#
loop_
_entity_poly.entity_id
_entity_poly.type
_entity_poly.pdbx_seq_one_letter_code
_entity_poly.pdbx_strand_id
1 'polypeptide(L)'
;MRRGGGRIPFVPSPLDVVRRMLAIADPRPDELLIDLGSGDGRIVVSAAEDYRCNAIGVELDDNLFRKSMSIIRDRLLHDKARIIHGNLYEF
;
A
#
# COMPACT_ATOMS: atom_id res chain seq x y z
N MET A 1 -7.67 -4.66 8.49
CA MET A 1 -8.58 -3.50 8.60
C MET A 1 -8.39 -2.79 9.93
N ARG A 2 -8.24 -1.52 9.90
CA ARG A 2 -8.07 -0.74 11.12
C ARG A 2 -9.38 -0.11 11.53
N ARG A 3 -9.55 0.01 12.84
CA ARG A 3 -10.71 0.67 13.40
C ARG A 3 -10.31 1.98 14.01
N GLY A 4 -11.22 2.93 14.02
CA GLY A 4 -11.01 4.19 14.68
C GLY A 4 -10.99 4.03 16.19
N GLY A 5 -10.69 5.09 16.88
CA GLY A 5 -10.65 5.14 18.33
C GLY A 5 -9.25 4.87 18.87
N GLY A 6 -8.66 5.87 19.44
CA GLY A 6 -7.39 5.75 20.09
C GLY A 6 -6.24 5.48 19.15
N ARG A 7 -5.15 5.06 19.75
CA ARG A 7 -3.91 4.79 19.07
C ARG A 7 -3.89 3.34 18.58
N ILE A 8 -3.70 3.19 17.29
CA ILE A 8 -3.65 1.87 16.67
C ILE A 8 -2.22 1.60 16.25
N PRO A 9 -1.56 0.57 16.81
CA PRO A 9 -0.21 0.22 16.38
C PRO A 9 -0.22 -0.32 14.95
N PHE A 10 0.90 -0.16 14.26
CA PHE A 10 1.07 -0.77 12.96
C PHE A 10 1.19 -2.28 13.11
N VAL A 11 0.29 -3.00 12.47
CA VAL A 11 0.32 -4.46 12.41
C VAL A 11 0.25 -4.85 10.94
N PRO A 12 1.37 -5.23 10.34
CA PRO A 12 1.36 -5.60 8.92
C PRO A 12 0.63 -6.91 8.70
N SER A 13 -0.10 -6.99 7.59
CA SER A 13 -0.67 -8.25 7.15
C SER A 13 0.45 -9.17 6.66
N PRO A 14 0.42 -10.47 6.99
CA PRO A 14 1.40 -11.39 6.45
C PRO A 14 1.39 -11.40 4.91
N LEU A 15 2.55 -11.61 4.31
CA LEU A 15 2.66 -11.59 2.85
C LEU A 15 1.80 -12.65 2.15
N ASP A 16 1.66 -13.82 2.77
CA ASP A 16 0.79 -14.87 2.21
C ASP A 16 -0.68 -14.44 2.19
N VAL A 17 -1.12 -13.70 3.22
CA VAL A 17 -2.47 -13.13 3.26
C VAL A 17 -2.63 -12.07 2.18
N VAL A 18 -1.65 -11.19 2.02
CA VAL A 18 -1.66 -10.16 0.99
C VAL A 18 -1.76 -10.79 -0.40
N ARG A 19 -0.94 -11.80 -0.66
CA ARG A 19 -0.95 -12.50 -1.94
C ARG A 19 -2.30 -13.14 -2.22
N ARG A 20 -2.91 -13.73 -1.21
CA ARG A 20 -4.21 -14.36 -1.34
C ARG A 20 -5.32 -13.33 -1.61
N MET A 21 -5.28 -12.21 -0.90
CA MET A 21 -6.22 -11.11 -1.12
C MET A 21 -6.13 -10.59 -2.54
N LEU A 22 -4.93 -10.38 -3.04
CA LEU A 22 -4.71 -9.88 -4.39
C LEU A 22 -5.12 -10.91 -5.45
N ALA A 23 -4.88 -12.20 -5.19
CA ALA A 23 -5.32 -13.25 -6.08
C ALA A 23 -6.85 -13.29 -6.21
N ILE A 24 -7.56 -13.08 -5.11
CA ILE A 24 -9.03 -13.02 -5.12
C ILE A 24 -9.52 -11.76 -5.84
N ALA A 25 -8.91 -10.61 -5.55
CA ALA A 25 -9.27 -9.35 -6.18
C ALA A 25 -8.90 -9.31 -7.67
N ASP A 26 -7.81 -9.97 -8.02
CA ASP A 26 -7.28 -10.07 -9.39
C ASP A 26 -7.27 -8.72 -10.11
N PRO A 27 -6.56 -7.71 -9.57
CA PRO A 27 -6.56 -6.40 -10.20
C PRO A 27 -5.89 -6.45 -11.56
N ARG A 28 -6.48 -5.75 -12.53
CA ARG A 28 -5.97 -5.71 -13.90
C ARG A 28 -5.00 -4.56 -14.08
N PRO A 29 -4.12 -4.63 -15.10
CA PRO A 29 -3.12 -3.58 -15.33
C PRO A 29 -3.69 -2.17 -15.51
N ASP A 30 -4.91 -2.05 -16.00
CA ASP A 30 -5.55 -0.75 -16.21
C ASP A 30 -6.36 -0.26 -15.00
N GLU A 31 -6.42 -1.06 -13.96
CA GLU A 31 -7.16 -0.71 -12.74
C GLU A 31 -6.28 0.04 -11.74
N LEU A 32 -6.94 0.74 -10.82
CA LEU A 32 -6.29 1.47 -9.74
C LEU A 32 -6.68 0.84 -8.41
N LEU A 33 -5.69 0.37 -7.68
CA LEU A 33 -5.87 -0.12 -6.31
C LEU A 33 -5.53 0.99 -5.33
N ILE A 34 -6.38 1.23 -4.35
CA ILE A 34 -6.14 2.22 -3.30
C ILE A 34 -6.09 1.52 -1.96
N ASP A 35 -5.03 1.75 -1.21
CA ASP A 35 -4.81 1.18 0.11
C ASP A 35 -4.72 2.29 1.16
N LEU A 36 -5.77 2.46 1.94
CA LEU A 36 -5.82 3.45 3.00
C LEU A 36 -5.13 2.91 4.24
N GLY A 37 -4.14 3.64 4.76
CA GLY A 37 -3.29 3.17 5.84
C GLY A 37 -2.31 2.12 5.34
N SER A 38 -1.57 2.45 4.29
CA SER A 38 -0.76 1.49 3.53
C SER A 38 0.43 0.90 4.30
N GLY A 39 0.77 1.48 5.45
CA GLY A 39 1.87 0.97 6.26
C GLY A 39 3.19 1.01 5.51
N ASP A 40 3.91 -0.11 5.48
CA ASP A 40 5.18 -0.21 4.76
C ASP A 40 5.00 -0.42 3.25
N GLY A 41 3.76 -0.37 2.76
CA GLY A 41 3.46 -0.42 1.33
C GLY A 41 3.39 -1.81 0.73
N ARG A 42 3.36 -2.88 1.54
CA ARG A 42 3.43 -4.24 1.00
C ARG A 42 2.28 -4.59 0.04
N ILE A 43 1.07 -4.09 0.30
CA ILE A 43 -0.07 -4.33 -0.60
C ILE A 43 0.14 -3.56 -1.91
N VAL A 44 0.51 -2.29 -1.82
CA VAL A 44 0.77 -1.43 -2.98
C VAL A 44 1.90 -1.99 -3.83
N VAL A 45 2.99 -2.40 -3.19
CA VAL A 45 4.15 -2.96 -3.88
C VAL A 45 3.79 -4.27 -4.56
N SER A 46 3.11 -5.17 -3.86
CA SER A 46 2.71 -6.46 -4.43
C SER A 46 1.75 -6.29 -5.60
N ALA A 47 0.80 -5.38 -5.49
CA ALA A 47 -0.14 -5.09 -6.59
C ALA A 47 0.60 -4.58 -7.82
N ALA A 48 1.50 -3.63 -7.64
CA ALA A 48 2.26 -3.06 -8.75
C ALA A 48 3.23 -4.07 -9.36
N GLU A 49 3.92 -4.84 -8.53
CA GLU A 49 4.95 -5.76 -8.99
C GLU A 49 4.37 -7.03 -9.61
N ASP A 50 3.39 -7.63 -8.96
CA ASP A 50 2.86 -8.94 -9.38
C ASP A 50 1.71 -8.82 -10.38
N TYR A 51 0.92 -7.76 -10.29
CA TYR A 51 -0.26 -7.58 -11.15
C TYR A 51 -0.10 -6.46 -12.16
N ARG A 52 0.93 -5.66 -12.01
CA ARG A 52 1.23 -4.53 -12.91
C ARG A 52 0.12 -3.51 -12.98
N CYS A 53 -0.70 -3.43 -11.95
CA CYS A 53 -1.75 -2.42 -11.86
C CYS A 53 -1.21 -1.14 -11.22
N ASN A 54 -1.95 -0.06 -11.37
CA ASN A 54 -1.64 1.19 -10.67
C ASN A 54 -2.09 1.06 -9.22
N ALA A 55 -1.24 1.47 -8.28
CA ALA A 55 -1.54 1.34 -6.86
C ALA A 55 -1.13 2.59 -6.11
N ILE A 56 -2.03 3.09 -5.26
CA ILE A 56 -1.79 4.26 -4.43
C ILE A 56 -2.07 3.88 -2.98
N GLY A 57 -1.09 4.14 -2.12
CA GLY A 57 -1.27 4.01 -0.69
C GLY A 57 -1.34 5.38 -0.03
N VAL A 58 -2.06 5.47 1.07
CA VAL A 58 -2.08 6.66 1.92
C VAL A 58 -1.57 6.26 3.28
N GLU A 59 -0.55 6.95 3.77
CA GLU A 59 0.07 6.64 5.05
C GLU A 59 0.36 7.90 5.84
N LEU A 60 -0.09 7.91 7.09
CA LEU A 60 0.09 9.03 8.01
C LEU A 60 1.47 9.00 8.68
N ASP A 61 1.98 7.81 9.01
CA ASP A 61 3.25 7.66 9.72
C ASP A 61 4.42 7.98 8.80
N ASP A 62 5.25 8.94 9.20
CA ASP A 62 6.37 9.40 8.38
C ASP A 62 7.40 8.29 8.14
N ASN A 63 7.70 7.49 9.14
CA ASN A 63 8.68 6.42 9.01
C ASN A 63 8.21 5.34 8.05
N LEU A 64 6.95 4.94 8.15
CA LEU A 64 6.36 3.96 7.24
C LEU A 64 6.25 4.51 5.82
N PHE A 65 5.90 5.79 5.69
CA PHE A 65 5.88 6.46 4.39
C PHE A 65 7.26 6.40 3.72
N ARG A 66 8.31 6.78 4.45
CA ARG A 66 9.67 6.78 3.91
C ARG A 66 10.15 5.38 3.55
N LYS A 67 9.82 4.40 4.39
CA LYS A 67 10.18 3.01 4.14
C LYS A 67 9.52 2.50 2.86
N SER A 68 8.23 2.78 2.69
CA SER A 68 7.52 2.35 1.48
C SER A 68 8.05 3.04 0.22
N MET A 69 8.35 4.34 0.31
CA MET A 69 8.93 5.06 -0.83
C MET A 69 10.29 4.49 -1.22
N SER A 70 11.09 4.09 -0.23
CA SER A 70 12.39 3.47 -0.48
C SER A 70 12.24 2.13 -1.22
N ILE A 71 11.28 1.31 -0.79
CA ILE A 71 11.01 0.02 -1.44
C ILE A 71 10.55 0.22 -2.89
N ILE A 72 9.64 1.16 -3.11
CA ILE A 72 9.12 1.47 -4.45
C ILE A 72 10.27 1.91 -5.37
N ARG A 73 11.14 2.79 -4.88
CA ARG A 73 12.30 3.25 -5.64
C ARG A 73 13.26 2.13 -5.95
N ASP A 74 13.61 1.32 -4.94
CA ASP A 74 14.60 0.26 -5.10
C ASP A 74 14.13 -0.84 -6.05
N ARG A 75 12.82 -1.05 -6.12
CA ARG A 75 12.22 -2.03 -7.03
C ARG A 75 11.79 -1.43 -8.37
N LEU A 76 12.07 -0.16 -8.60
CA LEU A 76 11.74 0.55 -9.83
C LEU A 76 10.25 0.49 -10.18
N LEU A 77 9.40 0.69 -9.15
CA LEU A 77 7.94 0.63 -9.30
C LEU A 77 7.29 2.01 -9.29
N HIS A 78 8.07 3.08 -9.39
CA HIS A 78 7.56 4.45 -9.25
C HIS A 78 6.58 4.87 -10.36
N ASP A 79 6.53 4.16 -11.47
CA ASP A 79 5.57 4.39 -12.54
C ASP A 79 4.20 3.76 -12.26
N LYS A 80 4.13 2.82 -11.31
CA LYS A 80 2.90 2.10 -10.98
C LYS A 80 2.45 2.32 -9.54
N ALA A 81 3.39 2.53 -8.62
CA ALA A 81 3.11 2.60 -7.19
C ALA A 81 3.42 3.98 -6.64
N ARG A 82 2.52 4.52 -5.83
CA ARG A 82 2.71 5.80 -5.14
C ARG A 82 2.22 5.70 -3.72
N ILE A 83 2.88 6.42 -2.83
CA ILE A 83 2.39 6.58 -1.46
C ILE A 83 2.19 8.08 -1.21
N ILE A 84 1.03 8.42 -0.70
CA ILE A 84 0.71 9.78 -0.29
C ILE A 84 0.90 9.85 1.21
N HIS A 85 1.76 10.76 1.65
CA HIS A 85 1.98 11.00 3.06
C HIS A 85 0.93 11.99 3.54
N GLY A 86 0.04 11.53 4.41
CA GLY A 86 -0.98 12.42 4.93
C GLY A 86 -2.04 11.71 5.72
N ASN A 87 -2.95 12.51 6.25
CA ASN A 87 -4.09 12.03 7.01
C ASN A 87 -5.28 11.89 6.05
N LEU A 88 -5.80 10.67 5.92
CA LEU A 88 -6.91 10.41 4.99
C LEU A 88 -8.18 11.23 5.31
N TYR A 89 -8.32 11.70 6.54
CA TYR A 89 -9.44 12.56 6.91
C TYR A 89 -9.31 14.00 6.40
N GLU A 90 -8.18 14.33 5.80
CA GLU A 90 -7.92 15.66 5.25
C GLU A 90 -8.02 15.71 3.73
N PHE A 91 -8.38 14.61 3.11
CA PHE A 91 -8.53 14.51 1.65
C PHE A 91 -9.95 14.72 1.21
#